data_438d18bde153642fd3a464e53c27c742
#
_entry.id   438d18bde153642fd3a464e53c27c742
#
_cell.length_a   1.000
_cell.length_b   1.000
_cell.length_c   1.000
_cell.angle_alpha   90.00
_cell.angle_beta   90.00
_cell.angle_gamma   90.00
#
_symmetry.space_group_name_H-M   'P 1'
#
loop_
_entity.id
_entity.type
_entity.pdbx_description
1 polymer ?
#
loop_
_entity_poly.entity_id
_entity_poly.type
_entity_poly.pdbx_seq_one_letter_code
_entity_poly.pdbx_strand_id
1 'polypeptide(L)'
;IDFLYVGSNSLDFEIPGTLGIIQHHSITESKPRHYPLYHFSDIDFIDSDDKSFLVCNHMDNVFDQIRALKNCTLIVYSDQSHGIHNQRRFITELMNQNILNPVIIRRTYKGLSKEEFLMHSSVDVGGLQIDGLGDGVWLDFESDRSYVNQTSFGILQASRTRISKTEYISCPSCGRTLFDLQETTAKIRKRTDHLKGIKIGIMGCIVNGPGE
;
A
#
# COMPACT_ATOMS: atom_id res chain seq x y z
N ILE A 1 7.98 1.19 4.84
CA ILE A 1 6.87 1.85 5.52
C ILE A 1 7.12 3.34 5.46
N ASP A 2 6.11 4.11 5.07
CA ASP A 2 6.21 5.57 4.95
C ASP A 2 5.62 6.25 6.18
N PHE A 3 4.56 5.65 6.75
CA PHE A 3 3.89 6.15 7.93
C PHE A 3 3.65 5.04 8.95
N LEU A 4 3.70 5.40 10.21
CA LEU A 4 3.34 4.55 11.36
C LEU A 4 2.18 5.20 12.10
N TYR A 5 1.04 4.50 12.18
CA TYR A 5 -0.06 4.91 13.03
C TYR A 5 0.14 4.39 14.46
N VAL A 6 0.15 5.28 15.40
CA VAL A 6 0.38 4.98 16.82
C VAL A 6 -0.83 5.24 17.72
N GLY A 7 -1.96 5.65 17.12
CA GLY A 7 -3.18 5.95 17.87
C GLY A 7 -2.97 7.09 18.86
N SER A 8 -3.26 6.80 20.13
CA SER A 8 -3.09 7.74 21.24
C SER A 8 -1.80 7.51 22.05
N ASN A 9 -0.88 6.68 21.54
CA ASN A 9 0.37 6.40 22.22
C ASN A 9 1.44 7.45 21.90
N SER A 10 2.29 7.75 22.88
CA SER A 10 3.53 8.48 22.68
C SER A 10 4.65 7.52 22.24
N LEU A 11 5.63 8.03 21.50
CA LEU A 11 6.83 7.29 21.13
C LEU A 11 7.99 7.74 22.04
N ASP A 12 8.72 6.76 22.55
CA ASP A 12 9.88 6.94 23.45
C ASP A 12 11.23 6.69 22.73
N PHE A 13 11.20 6.55 21.41
CA PHE A 13 12.39 6.32 20.60
C PHE A 13 12.52 7.34 19.45
N GLU A 14 13.73 7.49 18.94
CA GLU A 14 14.00 8.36 17.79
C GLU A 14 13.44 7.76 16.51
N ILE A 15 12.68 8.59 15.75
CA ILE A 15 12.01 8.16 14.52
C ILE A 15 13.06 8.06 13.40
N PRO A 16 13.26 6.87 12.81
CA PRO A 16 14.28 6.68 11.79
C PRO A 16 13.93 7.32 10.46
N GLY A 17 14.92 7.88 9.80
CA GLY A 17 14.89 8.32 8.41
C GLY A 17 13.73 9.26 8.06
N THR A 18 12.94 8.87 7.07
CA THR A 18 11.81 9.64 6.52
C THR A 18 10.45 9.17 7.03
N LEU A 19 10.40 8.28 8.02
CA LEU A 19 9.16 7.74 8.58
C LEU A 19 8.29 8.86 9.16
N GLY A 20 7.04 8.92 8.75
CA GLY A 20 6.02 9.80 9.30
C GLY A 20 5.22 9.11 10.40
N ILE A 21 4.80 9.84 11.40
CA ILE A 21 3.95 9.35 12.49
C ILE A 21 2.56 9.92 12.32
N ILE A 22 1.56 9.06 12.37
CA ILE A 22 0.16 9.44 12.35
C ILE A 22 -0.41 9.21 13.74
N GLN A 23 -0.97 10.26 14.33
CA GLN A 23 -1.58 10.25 15.66
C GLN A 23 -3.02 10.80 15.60
N HIS A 24 -3.83 10.43 16.58
CA HIS A 24 -5.15 11.06 16.72
C HIS A 24 -5.00 12.57 16.92
N HIS A 25 -5.82 13.38 16.25
CA HIS A 25 -5.68 14.84 16.21
C HIS A 25 -5.62 15.50 17.61
N SER A 26 -6.36 14.94 18.58
CA SER A 26 -6.43 15.49 19.96
C SER A 26 -5.12 15.43 20.74
N ILE A 27 -4.17 14.61 20.28
CA ILE A 27 -2.89 14.38 20.96
C ILE A 27 -1.69 14.54 20.05
N THR A 28 -1.91 14.95 18.80
CA THR A 28 -0.81 15.13 17.86
C THR A 28 0.15 16.20 18.39
N GLU A 29 1.40 15.80 18.55
CA GLU A 29 2.45 16.69 18.96
C GLU A 29 2.90 17.59 17.81
N SER A 30 3.14 18.87 18.06
CA SER A 30 3.73 19.79 17.07
C SER A 30 5.22 19.51 16.89
N LYS A 31 5.54 18.33 16.35
CA LYS A 31 6.89 17.86 16.05
C LYS A 31 7.04 17.58 14.56
N PRO A 32 8.24 17.72 13.99
CA PRO A 32 8.48 17.32 12.61
C PRO A 32 8.08 15.88 12.34
N ARG A 33 7.37 15.66 11.23
CA ARG A 33 6.88 14.34 10.78
C ARG A 33 5.78 13.71 11.64
N HIS A 34 5.15 14.45 12.53
CA HIS A 34 3.93 14.05 13.22
C HIS A 34 2.74 14.68 12.52
N TYR A 35 1.74 13.88 12.20
CA TYR A 35 0.59 14.28 11.41
C TYR A 35 -0.70 13.89 12.10
N PRO A 36 -1.65 14.81 12.22
CA PRO A 36 -2.95 14.53 12.83
C PRO A 36 -3.80 13.63 11.94
N LEU A 37 -4.50 12.68 12.59
CA LEU A 37 -5.56 11.89 11.99
C LEU A 37 -6.89 12.33 12.54
N TYR A 38 -7.79 12.67 11.64
CA TYR A 38 -9.16 13.05 11.92
C TYR A 38 -10.13 11.95 11.47
N HIS A 39 -11.23 11.83 12.18
CA HIS A 39 -12.39 11.10 11.69
C HIS A 39 -13.34 12.09 11.02
N PHE A 40 -14.30 11.60 10.25
CA PHE A 40 -15.24 12.45 9.53
C PHE A 40 -16.02 13.42 10.46
N SER A 41 -16.34 12.99 11.67
CA SER A 41 -16.96 13.83 12.70
C SER A 41 -16.15 15.07 13.09
N ASP A 42 -14.86 15.06 12.83
CA ASP A 42 -13.91 16.07 13.26
C ASP A 42 -13.38 16.89 12.08
N ILE A 43 -14.02 16.79 10.91
CA ILE A 43 -13.57 17.41 9.66
C ILE A 43 -13.45 18.93 9.76
N ASP A 44 -14.31 19.58 10.55
CA ASP A 44 -14.34 21.03 10.73
C ASP A 44 -13.11 21.55 11.52
N PHE A 45 -12.36 20.67 12.18
CA PHE A 45 -11.13 21.03 12.90
C PHE A 45 -9.86 20.94 12.02
N ILE A 46 -9.99 20.51 10.76
CA ILE A 46 -8.84 20.34 9.87
C ILE A 46 -8.41 21.71 9.34
N ASP A 47 -7.16 22.09 9.60
CA ASP A 47 -6.55 23.22 8.90
C ASP A 47 -6.16 22.78 7.49
N SER A 48 -6.63 23.50 6.48
CA SER A 48 -6.40 23.18 5.06
C SER A 48 -4.94 23.32 4.63
N ASP A 49 -4.14 24.08 5.35
CA ASP A 49 -2.74 24.34 5.02
C ASP A 49 -1.79 23.30 5.64
N ASP A 50 -2.22 22.65 6.71
CA ASP A 50 -1.43 21.64 7.39
C ASP A 50 -1.66 20.24 6.78
N LYS A 51 -0.55 19.47 6.69
CA LYS A 51 -0.64 18.07 6.24
C LYS A 51 -1.37 17.23 7.28
N SER A 52 -2.46 16.63 6.87
CA SER A 52 -3.35 15.85 7.73
C SER A 52 -3.83 14.56 7.07
N PHE A 53 -4.46 13.69 7.86
CA PHE A 53 -5.10 12.47 7.40
C PHE A 53 -6.57 12.47 7.84
N LEU A 54 -7.47 12.11 6.94
CA LEU A 54 -8.91 12.02 7.21
C LEU A 54 -9.42 10.61 6.91
N VAL A 55 -10.01 9.97 7.91
CA VAL A 55 -10.68 8.68 7.73
C VAL A 55 -12.09 8.91 7.21
N CYS A 56 -12.36 8.41 6.01
CA CYS A 56 -13.65 8.46 5.35
C CYS A 56 -14.23 7.07 5.16
N ASN A 57 -15.50 6.90 5.49
CA ASN A 57 -16.25 5.72 5.08
C ASN A 57 -16.84 5.98 3.68
N HIS A 58 -17.00 4.93 2.89
CA HIS A 58 -17.63 4.99 1.57
C HIS A 58 -19.10 5.49 1.58
N MET A 59 -19.72 5.56 2.75
CA MET A 59 -21.09 6.08 2.95
C MET A 59 -21.12 7.59 3.23
N ASP A 60 -19.99 8.19 3.55
CA ASP A 60 -19.92 9.59 3.92
C ASP A 60 -20.15 10.47 2.68
N ASN A 61 -21.06 11.43 2.79
CA ASN A 61 -21.27 12.44 1.76
C ASN A 61 -20.37 13.66 2.04
N VAL A 62 -19.09 13.50 1.76
CA VAL A 62 -17.99 14.38 2.23
C VAL A 62 -17.34 15.19 1.12
N PHE A 63 -17.79 15.07 -0.12
CA PHE A 63 -17.08 15.61 -1.29
C PHE A 63 -16.88 17.11 -1.25
N ASP A 64 -17.89 17.87 -0.81
CA ASP A 64 -17.77 19.32 -0.74
C ASP A 64 -16.81 19.79 0.34
N GLN A 65 -16.81 19.12 1.50
CA GLN A 65 -15.86 19.40 2.58
C GLN A 65 -14.43 19.04 2.19
N ILE A 66 -14.21 17.86 1.58
CA ILE A 66 -12.88 17.40 1.14
C ILE A 66 -12.30 18.36 0.10
N ARG A 67 -13.11 18.89 -0.80
CA ARG A 67 -12.65 19.84 -1.84
C ARG A 67 -11.95 21.07 -1.25
N ALA A 68 -12.33 21.49 -0.05
CA ALA A 68 -11.68 22.59 0.66
C ALA A 68 -10.32 22.24 1.28
N LEU A 69 -10.03 20.93 1.47
CA LEU A 69 -8.84 20.43 2.16
C LEU A 69 -7.69 20.17 1.18
N LYS A 70 -6.76 21.11 1.04
CA LYS A 70 -5.68 21.03 0.04
C LYS A 70 -4.59 20.00 0.36
N ASN A 71 -4.21 19.88 1.64
CA ASN A 71 -3.08 19.06 2.09
C ASN A 71 -3.52 17.80 2.88
N CYS A 72 -4.76 17.38 2.72
CA CYS A 72 -5.31 16.24 3.42
C CYS A 72 -5.18 14.95 2.59
N THR A 73 -4.65 13.90 3.20
CA THR A 73 -4.65 12.53 2.63
C THR A 73 -5.86 11.76 3.15
N LEU A 74 -6.65 11.20 2.25
CA LEU A 74 -7.84 10.46 2.59
C LEU A 74 -7.50 8.99 2.91
N ILE A 75 -8.05 8.46 3.99
CA ILE A 75 -8.00 7.04 4.33
C ILE A 75 -9.39 6.47 4.08
N VAL A 76 -9.59 5.90 2.90
CA VAL A 76 -10.90 5.34 2.51
C VAL A 76 -11.03 3.94 3.10
N TYR A 77 -11.90 3.83 4.09
CA TYR A 77 -12.08 2.65 4.91
C TYR A 77 -13.34 1.86 4.51
N SER A 78 -13.24 0.53 4.56
CA SER A 78 -14.38 -0.37 4.56
C SER A 78 -14.03 -1.66 5.31
N ASP A 79 -14.92 -2.13 6.17
CA ASP A 79 -14.87 -3.41 6.89
C ASP A 79 -15.84 -4.45 6.30
N GLN A 80 -16.57 -4.09 5.26
CA GLN A 80 -17.56 -4.97 4.62
C GLN A 80 -16.89 -6.00 3.73
N SER A 81 -17.47 -7.20 3.64
CA SER A 81 -16.98 -8.27 2.76
C SER A 81 -16.91 -7.86 1.28
N HIS A 82 -17.84 -7.02 0.83
CA HIS A 82 -17.88 -6.46 -0.53
C HIS A 82 -17.34 -5.03 -0.62
N GLY A 83 -16.46 -4.65 0.30
CA GLY A 83 -15.92 -3.30 0.44
C GLY A 83 -15.16 -2.78 -0.78
N ILE A 84 -14.60 -3.65 -1.62
CA ILE A 84 -13.92 -3.26 -2.86
C ILE A 84 -14.83 -2.44 -3.78
N HIS A 85 -16.09 -2.86 -3.98
CA HIS A 85 -17.02 -2.14 -4.85
C HIS A 85 -17.35 -0.75 -4.29
N ASN A 86 -17.52 -0.66 -2.99
CA ASN A 86 -17.83 0.58 -2.29
C ASN A 86 -16.66 1.56 -2.34
N GLN A 87 -15.45 1.08 -2.07
CA GLN A 87 -14.24 1.89 -2.16
C GLN A 87 -13.99 2.34 -3.61
N ARG A 88 -14.16 1.45 -4.59
CA ARG A 88 -14.07 1.79 -6.01
C ARG A 88 -15.02 2.94 -6.37
N ARG A 89 -16.29 2.79 -6.02
CA ARG A 89 -17.30 3.83 -6.30
C ARG A 89 -16.94 5.17 -5.67
N PHE A 90 -16.51 5.15 -4.41
CA PHE A 90 -16.13 6.36 -3.70
C PHE A 90 -14.92 7.06 -4.35
N ILE A 91 -13.86 6.30 -4.67
CA ILE A 91 -12.65 6.85 -5.30
C ILE A 91 -12.98 7.37 -6.72
N THR A 92 -13.80 6.64 -7.49
CA THR A 92 -14.23 7.09 -8.81
C THR A 92 -15.04 8.38 -8.72
N GLU A 93 -15.88 8.53 -7.69
CA GLU A 93 -16.63 9.75 -7.48
C GLU A 93 -15.74 10.95 -7.12
N LEU A 94 -14.70 10.75 -6.30
CA LEU A 94 -13.66 11.78 -6.07
C LEU A 94 -13.05 12.25 -7.40
N MET A 95 -12.70 11.33 -8.27
CA MET A 95 -12.12 11.63 -9.58
C MET A 95 -13.11 12.40 -10.48
N ASN A 96 -14.38 11.96 -10.53
CA ASN A 96 -15.43 12.63 -11.31
C ASN A 96 -15.65 14.08 -10.86
N GLN A 97 -15.48 14.34 -9.58
CA GLN A 97 -15.61 15.67 -9.00
C GLN A 97 -14.31 16.48 -9.00
N ASN A 98 -13.24 15.98 -9.63
CA ASN A 98 -11.90 16.59 -9.66
C ASN A 98 -11.32 16.85 -8.26
N ILE A 99 -11.58 15.95 -7.31
CA ILE A 99 -10.98 15.96 -5.99
C ILE A 99 -9.72 15.10 -6.07
N LEU A 100 -8.54 15.74 -6.00
CA LEU A 100 -7.24 15.11 -6.26
C LEU A 100 -6.45 14.77 -4.99
N ASN A 101 -7.11 14.72 -3.84
CA ASN A 101 -6.48 14.34 -2.59
C ASN A 101 -5.93 12.90 -2.67
N PRO A 102 -4.69 12.63 -2.19
CA PRO A 102 -4.15 11.28 -2.15
C PRO A 102 -5.03 10.35 -1.33
N VAL A 103 -5.16 9.10 -1.78
CA VAL A 103 -6.04 8.09 -1.18
C VAL A 103 -5.25 6.89 -0.67
N ILE A 104 -5.37 6.60 0.62
CA ILE A 104 -4.92 5.33 1.23
C ILE A 104 -6.12 4.39 1.33
N ILE A 105 -6.03 3.22 0.73
CA ILE A 105 -7.04 2.16 0.82
C ILE A 105 -6.82 1.43 2.14
N ARG A 106 -7.80 1.51 3.05
CA ARG A 106 -7.76 0.79 4.33
C ARG A 106 -8.77 -0.35 4.34
N ARG A 107 -8.29 -1.56 4.72
CA ARG A 107 -9.12 -2.76 4.89
C ARG A 107 -8.79 -3.45 6.19
N THR A 108 -9.83 -3.94 6.86
CA THR A 108 -9.72 -4.73 8.10
C THR A 108 -10.22 -6.14 7.85
N TYR A 109 -9.44 -7.13 8.25
CA TYR A 109 -9.75 -8.54 8.11
C TYR A 109 -9.74 -9.20 9.49
N LYS A 110 -10.82 -9.92 9.83
CA LYS A 110 -10.98 -10.60 11.13
C LYS A 110 -11.37 -12.05 10.92
N GLY A 111 -10.88 -12.92 11.78
CA GLY A 111 -11.26 -14.32 11.81
C GLY A 111 -10.82 -15.14 10.58
N LEU A 112 -9.82 -14.67 9.83
CA LEU A 112 -9.27 -15.32 8.66
C LEU A 112 -7.97 -16.06 8.98
N SER A 113 -7.68 -17.13 8.25
CA SER A 113 -6.35 -17.70 8.16
C SER A 113 -5.38 -16.76 7.41
N LYS A 114 -4.08 -17.02 7.48
CA LYS A 114 -3.08 -16.24 6.74
C LYS A 114 -3.27 -16.33 5.22
N GLU A 115 -3.64 -17.51 4.73
CA GLU A 115 -3.92 -17.76 3.32
C GLU A 115 -5.14 -16.99 2.84
N GLU A 116 -6.24 -17.03 3.60
CA GLU A 116 -7.45 -16.27 3.30
C GLU A 116 -7.19 -14.76 3.34
N PHE A 117 -6.45 -14.28 4.34
CA PHE A 117 -6.04 -12.87 4.40
C PHE A 117 -5.23 -12.47 3.16
N LEU A 118 -4.24 -13.29 2.75
CA LEU A 118 -3.45 -13.04 1.55
C LEU A 118 -4.34 -12.96 0.30
N MET A 119 -5.26 -13.93 0.14
CA MET A 119 -6.17 -13.97 -1.00
C MET A 119 -7.11 -12.77 -1.03
N HIS A 120 -7.82 -12.52 0.07
CA HIS A 120 -8.78 -11.42 0.15
C HIS A 120 -8.12 -10.06 -0.01
N SER A 121 -7.00 -9.80 0.68
CA SER A 121 -6.31 -8.52 0.56
C SER A 121 -5.74 -8.29 -0.84
N SER A 122 -5.24 -9.35 -1.51
CA SER A 122 -4.74 -9.26 -2.88
C SER A 122 -5.85 -8.92 -3.88
N VAL A 123 -7.05 -9.48 -3.71
CA VAL A 123 -8.21 -9.18 -4.57
C VAL A 123 -8.73 -7.77 -4.27
N ASP A 124 -8.99 -7.45 -3.01
CA ASP A 124 -9.63 -6.20 -2.61
C ASP A 124 -8.75 -4.99 -2.92
N VAL A 125 -7.50 -5.03 -2.47
CA VAL A 125 -6.59 -3.90 -2.60
C VAL A 125 -5.81 -3.95 -3.90
N GLY A 126 -5.31 -5.12 -4.28
CA GLY A 126 -4.58 -5.30 -5.53
C GLY A 126 -5.44 -4.99 -6.75
N GLY A 127 -6.72 -5.37 -6.74
CA GLY A 127 -7.67 -5.04 -7.81
C GLY A 127 -7.87 -3.53 -7.99
N LEU A 128 -7.94 -2.77 -6.90
CA LEU A 128 -8.04 -1.30 -6.97
C LEU A 128 -6.73 -0.69 -7.49
N GLN A 129 -5.58 -1.16 -6.99
CA GLN A 129 -4.27 -0.66 -7.40
C GLN A 129 -3.95 -0.94 -8.89
N ILE A 130 -4.35 -2.10 -9.43
CA ILE A 130 -4.18 -2.42 -10.86
C ILE A 130 -4.98 -1.46 -11.74
N ASP A 131 -6.16 -1.03 -11.26
CA ASP A 131 -7.00 -0.07 -11.98
C ASP A 131 -6.55 1.39 -11.77
N GLY A 132 -5.42 1.61 -11.09
CA GLY A 132 -4.89 2.94 -10.81
C GLY A 132 -5.64 3.70 -9.72
N LEU A 133 -6.38 3.00 -8.86
CA LEU A 133 -7.15 3.59 -7.78
C LEU A 133 -6.40 3.48 -6.45
N GLY A 134 -6.17 4.62 -5.80
CA GLY A 134 -5.49 4.75 -4.52
C GLY A 134 -3.97 4.86 -4.63
N ASP A 135 -3.38 5.61 -3.70
CA ASP A 135 -1.96 5.98 -3.64
C ASP A 135 -1.19 5.24 -2.55
N GLY A 136 -1.90 4.53 -1.68
CA GLY A 136 -1.31 3.78 -0.58
C GLY A 136 -2.23 2.70 -0.03
N VAL A 137 -1.68 1.84 0.82
CA VAL A 137 -2.41 0.73 1.43
C VAL A 137 -2.21 0.70 2.94
N TRP A 138 -3.28 0.37 3.66
CA TRP A 138 -3.29 0.10 5.09
C TRP A 138 -4.11 -1.16 5.35
N LEU A 139 -3.44 -2.25 5.73
CA LEU A 139 -4.08 -3.51 6.06
C LEU A 139 -4.08 -3.72 7.57
N ASP A 140 -5.27 -4.00 8.11
CA ASP A 140 -5.45 -4.42 9.51
C ASP A 140 -5.78 -5.92 9.53
N PHE A 141 -4.93 -6.71 10.16
CA PHE A 141 -5.10 -8.15 10.35
C PHE A 141 -4.43 -8.61 11.64
N GLU A 142 -5.07 -9.53 12.35
CA GLU A 142 -4.58 -10.10 13.61
C GLU A 142 -3.48 -11.14 13.34
N SER A 143 -2.27 -10.67 13.06
CA SER A 143 -1.10 -11.51 12.80
C SER A 143 0.18 -10.74 13.13
N ASP A 144 1.32 -11.41 12.96
CA ASP A 144 2.63 -10.77 13.03
C ASP A 144 2.72 -9.57 12.06
N ARG A 145 3.14 -8.43 12.58
CA ARG A 145 3.27 -7.17 11.82
C ARG A 145 4.18 -7.31 10.60
N SER A 146 5.21 -8.16 10.70
CA SER A 146 6.10 -8.43 9.57
C SER A 146 5.36 -9.08 8.41
N TYR A 147 4.49 -10.05 8.69
CA TYR A 147 3.67 -10.71 7.68
C TYR A 147 2.70 -9.74 6.99
N VAL A 148 2.00 -8.91 7.76
CA VAL A 148 1.08 -7.90 7.22
C VAL A 148 1.83 -6.91 6.31
N ASN A 149 2.99 -6.44 6.75
CA ASN A 149 3.83 -5.56 5.95
C ASN A 149 4.35 -6.23 4.67
N GLN A 150 4.80 -7.49 4.76
CA GLN A 150 5.25 -8.24 3.59
C GLN A 150 4.13 -8.43 2.56
N THR A 151 2.91 -8.72 3.02
CA THR A 151 1.73 -8.83 2.16
C THR A 151 1.41 -7.48 1.50
N SER A 152 1.39 -6.39 2.26
CA SER A 152 1.14 -5.04 1.73
C SER A 152 2.14 -4.65 0.64
N PHE A 153 3.44 -4.84 0.89
CA PHE A 153 4.48 -4.59 -0.11
C PHE A 153 4.43 -5.57 -1.29
N GLY A 154 4.00 -6.80 -1.05
CA GLY A 154 3.77 -7.80 -2.10
C GLY A 154 2.67 -7.37 -3.06
N ILE A 155 1.54 -6.88 -2.55
CA ILE A 155 0.42 -6.35 -3.33
C ILE A 155 0.88 -5.14 -4.15
N LEU A 156 1.55 -4.16 -3.53
CA LEU A 156 2.05 -2.97 -4.21
C LEU A 156 3.05 -3.32 -5.32
N GLN A 157 3.89 -4.34 -5.12
CA GLN A 157 4.83 -4.79 -6.14
C GLN A 157 4.13 -5.55 -7.28
N ALA A 158 3.15 -6.41 -6.97
CA ALA A 158 2.40 -7.16 -7.97
C ALA A 158 1.56 -6.22 -8.86
N SER A 159 0.97 -5.18 -8.28
CA SER A 159 0.24 -4.13 -9.02
C SER A 159 1.15 -3.11 -9.70
N ARG A 160 2.46 -3.21 -9.53
CA ARG A 160 3.49 -2.31 -10.09
C ARG A 160 3.42 -0.86 -9.60
N THR A 161 2.70 -0.60 -8.52
CA THR A 161 2.61 0.73 -7.91
C THR A 161 3.84 1.07 -7.08
N ARG A 162 4.52 0.05 -6.50
CA ARG A 162 5.78 0.23 -5.78
C ARG A 162 6.66 -1.00 -5.85
N ILE A 163 7.88 -0.87 -6.36
CA ILE A 163 8.86 -1.96 -6.39
C ILE A 163 9.74 -1.87 -5.15
N SER A 164 9.63 -2.85 -4.25
CA SER A 164 10.33 -2.90 -2.97
C SER A 164 11.39 -4.00 -2.87
N LYS A 165 11.34 -4.99 -3.76
CA LYS A 165 12.26 -6.13 -3.84
C LYS A 165 12.78 -6.28 -5.26
N THR A 166 13.86 -7.05 -5.43
CA THR A 166 14.30 -7.51 -6.75
C THR A 166 13.24 -8.41 -7.37
N GLU A 167 12.85 -8.13 -8.60
CA GLU A 167 11.95 -8.97 -9.40
C GLU A 167 12.79 -9.89 -10.28
N TYR A 168 12.56 -11.21 -10.16
CA TYR A 168 13.25 -12.19 -10.98
C TYR A 168 12.28 -12.76 -12.02
N ILE A 169 12.63 -12.58 -13.28
CA ILE A 169 11.86 -13.06 -14.42
C ILE A 169 12.67 -14.17 -15.07
N SER A 170 12.22 -15.40 -14.96
CA SER A 170 12.89 -16.54 -15.60
C SER A 170 12.02 -17.18 -16.66
N CYS A 171 12.66 -17.67 -17.70
CA CYS A 171 12.01 -18.49 -18.70
C CYS A 171 11.49 -19.79 -18.03
N PRO A 172 10.32 -20.35 -18.49
CA PRO A 172 9.80 -21.60 -17.93
C PRO A 172 10.64 -22.84 -18.24
N SER A 173 11.76 -22.67 -18.98
CA SER A 173 12.60 -23.76 -19.52
C SER A 173 11.92 -24.56 -20.63
N CYS A 174 12.73 -25.05 -21.54
CA CYS A 174 12.31 -25.94 -22.63
C CYS A 174 13.50 -26.82 -23.05
N GLY A 175 13.31 -27.74 -23.99
CA GLY A 175 14.39 -28.62 -24.49
C GLY A 175 15.60 -27.93 -25.12
N ARG A 176 15.57 -26.62 -25.28
CA ARG A 176 16.69 -25.78 -25.77
C ARG A 176 17.55 -25.19 -24.66
N THR A 177 17.13 -25.32 -23.40
CA THR A 177 17.90 -24.83 -22.24
C THR A 177 18.88 -25.93 -21.83
N LEU A 178 20.19 -25.65 -21.94
CA LEU A 178 21.28 -26.63 -21.70
C LEU A 178 21.84 -26.58 -20.27
N PHE A 179 21.17 -25.90 -19.35
CA PHE A 179 21.58 -25.77 -17.96
C PHE A 179 20.38 -25.86 -17.02
N ASP A 180 20.63 -26.15 -15.73
CA ASP A 180 19.58 -26.13 -14.71
C ASP A 180 19.19 -24.68 -14.40
N LEU A 181 18.02 -24.29 -14.92
CA LEU A 181 17.50 -22.94 -14.76
C LEU A 181 17.11 -22.66 -13.31
N GLN A 182 16.60 -23.66 -12.58
CA GLN A 182 16.17 -23.49 -11.20
C GLN A 182 17.37 -23.25 -10.29
N GLU A 183 18.41 -24.11 -10.43
CA GLU A 183 19.66 -23.95 -9.67
C GLU A 183 20.35 -22.62 -9.98
N THR A 184 20.42 -22.25 -11.25
CA THR A 184 21.00 -20.98 -11.68
C THR A 184 20.23 -19.78 -11.12
N THR A 185 18.90 -19.81 -11.17
CA THR A 185 18.05 -18.78 -10.57
C THR A 185 18.29 -18.66 -9.08
N ALA A 186 18.39 -19.79 -8.36
CA ALA A 186 18.67 -19.79 -6.92
C ALA A 186 20.04 -19.17 -6.59
N LYS A 187 21.07 -19.49 -7.37
CA LYS A 187 22.43 -18.92 -7.23
C LYS A 187 22.44 -17.41 -7.47
N ILE A 188 21.74 -16.93 -8.50
CA ILE A 188 21.62 -15.50 -8.81
C ILE A 188 20.86 -14.77 -7.69
N ARG A 189 19.71 -15.31 -7.27
CA ARG A 189 18.92 -14.74 -6.16
C ARG A 189 19.77 -14.54 -4.90
N LYS A 190 20.51 -15.56 -4.49
CA LYS A 190 21.36 -15.49 -3.29
C LYS A 190 22.38 -14.34 -3.32
N ARG A 191 22.79 -13.90 -4.51
CA ARG A 191 23.79 -12.84 -4.69
C ARG A 191 23.19 -11.46 -4.93
N THR A 192 21.91 -11.37 -5.30
CA THR A 192 21.29 -10.13 -5.81
C THR A 192 20.00 -9.73 -5.10
N ASP A 193 19.53 -10.49 -4.10
CA ASP A 193 18.30 -10.19 -3.35
C ASP A 193 18.36 -8.88 -2.56
N HIS A 194 19.56 -8.38 -2.27
CA HIS A 194 19.78 -7.08 -1.65
C HIS A 194 19.56 -5.89 -2.60
N LEU A 195 19.54 -6.15 -3.91
CA LEU A 195 19.36 -5.12 -4.93
C LEU A 195 17.86 -4.79 -5.09
N LYS A 196 17.39 -3.77 -4.38
CA LYS A 196 15.99 -3.37 -4.42
C LYS A 196 15.66 -2.54 -5.66
N GLY A 197 14.46 -2.71 -6.20
CA GLY A 197 13.93 -1.87 -7.27
C GLY A 197 14.41 -2.23 -8.68
N ILE A 198 15.12 -3.35 -8.86
CA ILE A 198 15.57 -3.81 -10.17
C ILE A 198 14.87 -5.09 -10.60
N LYS A 199 14.83 -5.30 -11.92
CA LYS A 199 14.34 -6.53 -12.56
C LYS A 199 15.53 -7.28 -13.13
N ILE A 200 15.63 -8.58 -12.83
CA ILE A 200 16.67 -9.46 -13.31
C ILE A 200 16.03 -10.54 -14.18
N GLY A 201 16.28 -10.46 -15.49
CA GLY A 201 15.91 -11.51 -16.44
C GLY A 201 16.93 -12.65 -16.40
N ILE A 202 16.45 -13.90 -16.25
CA ILE A 202 17.27 -15.10 -16.26
C ILE A 202 16.80 -15.97 -17.43
N MET A 203 17.45 -15.79 -18.54
CA MET A 203 17.18 -16.48 -19.79
C MET A 203 18.50 -16.93 -20.41
N GLY A 204 18.50 -18.02 -21.11
CA GLY A 204 19.75 -18.50 -21.71
C GLY A 204 19.54 -19.72 -22.58
N CYS A 205 19.03 -19.52 -23.78
CA CYS A 205 19.01 -20.51 -24.84
C CYS A 205 19.34 -19.85 -26.17
N ILE A 206 19.41 -20.62 -27.23
CA ILE A 206 19.73 -20.12 -28.57
C ILE A 206 18.66 -19.15 -29.14
N VAL A 207 17.47 -19.17 -28.58
CA VAL A 207 16.34 -18.31 -29.03
C VAL A 207 16.20 -17.10 -28.14
N ASN A 208 16.21 -17.30 -26.81
CA ASN A 208 16.07 -16.23 -25.82
C ASN A 208 17.42 -16.06 -25.11
N GLY A 209 18.30 -15.34 -25.70
CA GLY A 209 19.66 -15.14 -25.21
C GLY A 209 20.11 -13.69 -25.39
N PRO A 210 21.43 -13.46 -25.48
CA PRO A 210 21.97 -12.11 -25.63
C PRO A 210 21.39 -11.41 -26.86
N GLY A 211 20.53 -10.47 -26.67
CA GLY A 211 19.90 -9.69 -27.75
C GLY A 211 18.39 -9.47 -27.59
N GLU A 212 17.77 -10.04 -26.57
CA GLU A 212 16.40 -9.73 -26.18
C GLU A 212 16.30 -8.76 -25.01
#